data_58172028048909ebe2efaca2b093bd15
#
_entry.id   58172028048909ebe2efaca2b093bd15
#
_cell.length_a   1.000
_cell.length_b   1.000
_cell.length_c   1.000
_cell.angle_alpha   90.00
_cell.angle_beta   90.00
_cell.angle_gamma   90.00
#
_symmetry.space_group_name_H-M   'P 1'
#
loop_
_entity.id
_entity.type
_entity.pdbx_description
1 polymer ?
#
loop_
_entity_poly.entity_id
_entity_poly.type
_entity_poly.pdbx_seq_one_letter_code
_entity_poly.pdbx_strand_id
1 'polypeptide(L)'
;MPVSHALSEKAIKKLGLDKKKEEIPITKEVVKEWATEQEYWEEWEKEFDDRHAKWSTKIKNFFKYSIGWRTRDWWWNTKWYFHNLRIFHPILKEWRSYNYEYQVDLFKFGIKQLIKAKETYGNEYLPDAEKRIGAMKALVAEIERDYAEDVRKRTNYDHRNGGRVTKHADGSVCFHNDNEEYNKQSDNYFEEVKKERKAHYQRIFDLIIGQDSEWLSQEVDRRIAAMPEEEKNAFPEAELRHKVYMEVWDGSGIEGWYD
;
A
#
# COMPACT_ATOMS: atom_id res chain seq x y z
N MET A 1 6.63 14.57 7.40
CA MET A 1 5.17 14.60 7.18
C MET A 1 4.61 15.70 8.06
N PRO A 2 3.89 16.68 7.52
CA PRO A 2 3.22 17.67 8.35
C PRO A 2 2.06 16.98 9.08
N VAL A 3 2.08 17.01 10.39
CA VAL A 3 0.97 16.58 11.23
C VAL A 3 -0.14 17.62 11.04
N SER A 4 -1.18 17.26 10.28
CA SER A 4 -2.40 18.07 10.23
C SER A 4 -3.06 18.00 11.59
N HIS A 5 -2.87 19.01 12.41
CA HIS A 5 -3.68 19.19 13.63
C HIS A 5 -5.08 19.56 13.18
N ALA A 6 -5.98 18.58 13.10
CA ALA A 6 -7.38 18.86 12.97
C ALA A 6 -7.79 19.75 14.16
N LEU A 7 -8.29 20.95 13.86
CA LEU A 7 -8.81 21.86 14.87
C LEU A 7 -9.98 21.19 15.57
N SER A 8 -10.01 21.24 16.91
CA SER A 8 -11.13 20.70 17.67
C SER A 8 -12.42 21.44 17.29
N GLU A 9 -13.59 20.76 17.36
CA GLU A 9 -14.90 21.38 17.08
C GLU A 9 -15.13 22.68 17.84
N LYS A 10 -14.61 22.79 19.09
CA LYS A 10 -14.62 24.02 19.86
C LYS A 10 -13.80 25.14 19.25
N ALA A 11 -12.67 24.82 18.62
CA ALA A 11 -11.82 25.79 17.95
C ALA A 11 -12.45 26.26 16.63
N ILE A 12 -13.06 25.34 15.87
CA ILE A 12 -13.79 25.63 14.62
C ILE A 12 -14.96 26.59 14.91
N LYS A 13 -15.73 26.32 15.97
CA LYS A 13 -16.86 27.18 16.39
C LYS A 13 -16.42 28.54 16.92
N LYS A 14 -15.28 28.59 17.64
CA LYS A 14 -14.71 29.83 18.16
C LYS A 14 -14.10 30.72 17.06
N LEU A 15 -13.63 30.11 15.99
CA LEU A 15 -13.06 30.81 14.82
C LEU A 15 -14.14 31.14 13.75
N GLY A 16 -15.39 30.74 13.97
CA GLY A 16 -16.48 31.00 13.01
C GLY A 16 -16.35 30.29 11.67
N LEU A 17 -15.54 29.19 11.64
CA LEU A 17 -15.28 28.39 10.43
C LEU A 17 -16.42 27.39 10.14
N ASP A 18 -17.45 27.33 10.96
CA ASP A 18 -18.66 26.51 10.80
C ASP A 18 -19.68 27.11 9.84
N LYS A 19 -19.45 28.36 9.40
CA LYS A 19 -20.31 28.97 8.37
C LYS A 19 -19.97 28.37 7.02
N LYS A 20 -21.00 27.88 6.29
CA LYS A 20 -20.91 27.46 4.90
C LYS A 20 -19.96 28.41 4.15
N LYS A 21 -19.01 27.82 3.38
CA LYS A 21 -18.21 28.58 2.42
C LYS A 21 -19.17 29.26 1.42
N GLU A 22 -19.59 30.46 1.73
CA GLU A 22 -20.08 31.37 0.71
C GLU A 22 -18.85 31.72 -0.13
N GLU A 23 -18.92 31.46 -1.41
CA GLU A 23 -17.89 31.91 -2.37
C GLU A 23 -17.83 33.44 -2.24
N ILE A 24 -16.82 33.92 -1.52
CA ILE A 24 -16.59 35.36 -1.38
C ILE A 24 -16.13 35.84 -2.75
N PRO A 25 -16.93 36.67 -3.43
CA PRO A 25 -16.51 37.22 -4.74
C PRO A 25 -15.22 38.02 -4.54
N ILE A 26 -14.19 37.73 -5.33
CA ILE A 26 -12.92 38.43 -5.31
C ILE A 26 -13.15 39.84 -5.80
N THR A 27 -13.47 40.76 -4.90
CA THR A 27 -13.65 42.16 -5.18
C THR A 27 -12.31 42.91 -5.01
N LYS A 28 -12.20 44.12 -5.56
CA LYS A 28 -11.01 44.96 -5.38
C LYS A 28 -10.73 45.26 -3.90
N GLU A 29 -11.76 45.27 -3.08
CA GLU A 29 -11.65 45.47 -1.64
C GLU A 29 -11.03 44.25 -0.93
N VAL A 30 -11.40 43.04 -1.30
CA VAL A 30 -10.81 41.80 -0.77
C VAL A 30 -9.31 41.72 -1.15
N VAL A 31 -8.96 42.08 -2.37
CA VAL A 31 -7.55 42.14 -2.80
C VAL A 31 -6.76 43.17 -2.00
N LYS A 32 -7.39 44.31 -1.66
CA LYS A 32 -6.77 45.37 -0.85
C LYS A 32 -6.60 44.94 0.62
N GLU A 33 -7.54 44.17 1.13
CA GLU A 33 -7.47 43.55 2.49
C GLU A 33 -6.35 42.52 2.57
N TRP A 34 -6.19 41.71 1.55
CA TRP A 34 -5.08 40.75 1.45
C TRP A 34 -3.72 41.41 1.31
N ALA A 35 -3.64 42.53 0.59
CA ALA A 35 -2.39 43.32 0.49
C ALA A 35 -1.98 43.89 1.86
N THR A 36 -2.93 44.40 2.65
CA THR A 36 -2.69 44.88 4.02
C THR A 36 -2.34 43.75 4.98
N GLU A 37 -2.90 42.58 4.79
CA GLU A 37 -2.55 41.39 5.57
C GLU A 37 -1.13 40.91 5.24
N GLN A 38 -0.73 40.98 3.99
CA GLN A 38 0.63 40.62 3.58
C GLN A 38 1.66 41.60 4.13
N GLU A 39 1.40 42.90 4.12
CA GLU A 39 2.23 43.96 4.75
C GLU A 39 2.37 43.71 6.27
N TYR A 40 1.28 43.31 6.94
CA TYR A 40 1.29 42.91 8.35
C TYR A 40 2.19 41.70 8.63
N TRP A 41 2.15 40.69 7.77
CA TRP A 41 3.00 39.50 7.93
C TRP A 41 4.46 39.79 7.66
N GLU A 42 4.78 40.70 6.70
CA GLU A 42 6.15 41.14 6.42
C GLU A 42 6.72 41.98 7.57
N GLU A 43 5.92 42.88 8.19
CA GLU A 43 6.31 43.62 9.38
C GLU A 43 6.50 42.67 10.59
N TRP A 44 5.62 41.70 10.76
CA TRP A 44 5.72 40.71 11.83
C TRP A 44 6.97 39.84 11.67
N GLU A 45 7.27 39.42 10.47
CA GLU A 45 8.45 38.60 10.14
C GLU A 45 9.73 39.41 10.43
N LYS A 46 9.77 40.67 10.07
CA LYS A 46 10.86 41.58 10.35
C LYS A 46 11.06 41.83 11.85
N GLU A 47 9.98 42.10 12.59
CA GLU A 47 10.04 42.18 14.06
C GLU A 47 10.44 40.87 14.72
N PHE A 48 10.03 39.75 14.19
CA PHE A 48 10.40 38.41 14.66
C PHE A 48 11.90 38.20 14.45
N ASP A 49 12.42 38.52 13.28
CA ASP A 49 13.85 38.43 12.95
C ASP A 49 14.71 39.35 13.78
N ASP A 50 14.30 40.59 14.03
CA ASP A 50 14.99 41.51 14.90
C ASP A 50 15.03 41.09 16.36
N ARG A 51 13.94 40.50 16.87
CA ARG A 51 13.88 39.90 18.21
C ARG A 51 14.80 38.70 18.34
N HIS A 52 14.99 37.93 17.26
CA HIS A 52 15.86 36.74 17.23
C HIS A 52 17.32 37.05 16.86
N ALA A 53 17.62 38.28 16.46
CA ALA A 53 18.96 38.71 16.09
C ALA A 53 19.95 38.77 17.25
N LYS A 54 19.48 38.85 18.51
CA LYS A 54 20.37 38.83 19.68
C LYS A 54 21.13 37.50 19.75
N TRP A 55 22.43 37.58 19.88
CA TRP A 55 23.33 36.41 19.84
C TRP A 55 22.94 35.31 20.87
N SER A 56 22.49 35.68 22.04
CA SER A 56 21.99 34.80 23.07
C SER A 56 20.74 34.01 22.65
N THR A 57 19.85 34.66 21.87
CA THR A 57 18.63 34.00 21.35
C THR A 57 18.97 33.05 20.21
N LYS A 58 19.93 33.43 19.35
CA LYS A 58 20.44 32.51 18.29
C LYS A 58 21.07 31.24 18.89
N ILE A 59 21.88 31.39 19.93
CA ILE A 59 22.48 30.25 20.64
C ILE A 59 21.38 29.40 21.30
N LYS A 60 20.45 30.01 22.03
CA LYS A 60 19.34 29.31 22.67
C LYS A 60 18.45 28.58 21.67
N ASN A 61 18.17 29.21 20.53
CA ASN A 61 17.42 28.59 19.46
C ASN A 61 18.19 27.46 18.78
N PHE A 62 19.48 27.61 18.56
CA PHE A 62 20.33 26.54 18.03
C PHE A 62 20.30 25.31 18.96
N PHE A 63 20.47 25.49 20.27
CA PHE A 63 20.39 24.36 21.22
C PHE A 63 18.97 23.78 21.28
N LYS A 64 17.93 24.61 21.30
CA LYS A 64 16.56 24.18 21.39
C LYS A 64 16.08 23.48 20.10
N TYR A 65 16.36 24.06 18.94
CA TYR A 65 15.80 23.58 17.67
C TYR A 65 16.75 22.67 16.91
N SER A 66 18.05 22.89 16.90
CA SER A 66 18.99 22.05 16.15
C SER A 66 19.42 20.80 16.91
N ILE A 67 19.69 20.91 18.23
CA ILE A 67 20.13 19.78 19.04
C ILE A 67 18.90 19.08 19.65
N GLY A 68 17.97 19.83 20.22
CA GLY A 68 16.78 19.28 20.87
C GLY A 68 15.88 18.50 19.91
N TRP A 69 15.68 19.01 18.68
CA TRP A 69 14.94 18.29 17.65
C TRP A 69 15.68 17.03 17.19
N ARG A 70 16.97 17.13 16.89
CA ARG A 70 17.77 15.98 16.46
C ARG A 70 17.82 14.86 17.50
N THR A 71 17.99 15.21 18.78
CA THR A 71 18.00 14.22 19.86
C THR A 71 16.62 13.61 20.07
N ARG A 72 15.54 14.40 19.96
CA ARG A 72 14.18 13.90 20.04
C ARG A 72 13.85 12.99 18.87
N ASP A 73 14.17 13.39 17.64
CA ASP A 73 13.95 12.59 16.44
C ASP A 73 14.78 11.31 16.47
N TRP A 74 16.05 11.40 16.90
CA TRP A 74 16.89 10.22 17.11
C TRP A 74 16.26 9.28 18.16
N TRP A 75 15.77 9.80 19.28
CA TRP A 75 15.11 9.01 20.31
C TRP A 75 13.84 8.35 19.80
N TRP A 76 12.99 9.10 19.09
CA TRP A 76 11.79 8.56 18.48
C TRP A 76 12.10 7.48 17.46
N ASN A 77 13.04 7.72 16.56
CA ASN A 77 13.47 6.75 15.57
C ASN A 77 14.05 5.50 16.22
N THR A 78 14.85 5.66 17.26
CA THR A 78 15.44 4.54 18.03
C THR A 78 14.34 3.74 18.72
N LYS A 79 13.38 4.40 19.38
CA LYS A 79 12.21 3.76 20.00
C LYS A 79 11.40 2.98 18.98
N TRP A 80 11.10 3.57 17.82
CA TRP A 80 10.36 2.92 16.74
C TRP A 80 11.16 1.77 16.12
N TYR A 81 12.47 1.92 15.97
CA TYR A 81 13.34 0.84 15.50
C TYR A 81 13.24 -0.40 16.40
N PHE A 82 13.39 -0.23 17.72
CA PHE A 82 13.26 -1.36 18.65
C PHE A 82 11.83 -1.91 18.73
N HIS A 83 10.83 -1.07 18.61
CA HIS A 83 9.44 -1.49 18.55
C HIS A 83 9.20 -2.35 17.30
N ASN A 84 9.61 -1.87 16.13
CA ASN A 84 9.48 -2.61 14.88
C ASN A 84 10.30 -3.91 14.90
N LEU A 85 11.52 -3.86 15.41
CA LEU A 85 12.35 -5.04 15.56
C LEU A 85 11.65 -6.11 16.41
N ARG A 86 11.04 -5.71 17.52
CA ARG A 86 10.27 -6.64 18.37
C ARG A 86 9.07 -7.24 17.64
N ILE A 87 8.35 -6.45 16.86
CA ILE A 87 7.17 -6.92 16.11
C ILE A 87 7.60 -7.87 15.00
N PHE A 88 8.63 -7.51 14.23
CA PHE A 88 9.05 -8.28 13.06
C PHE A 88 10.05 -9.40 13.37
N HIS A 89 10.62 -9.42 14.57
CA HIS A 89 11.62 -10.43 14.98
C HIS A 89 11.18 -11.88 14.71
N PRO A 90 9.94 -12.33 15.02
CA PRO A 90 9.53 -13.70 14.80
C PRO A 90 9.67 -14.14 13.35
N ILE A 91 9.34 -13.24 12.42
CA ILE A 91 9.42 -13.52 10.97
C ILE A 91 10.86 -13.36 10.45
N LEU A 92 11.56 -12.29 10.88
CA LEU A 92 12.93 -12.03 10.43
C LEU A 92 13.92 -13.09 10.90
N LYS A 93 13.68 -13.74 12.03
CA LYS A 93 14.53 -14.81 12.56
C LYS A 93 14.65 -15.99 11.59
N GLU A 94 13.56 -16.31 10.89
CA GLU A 94 13.49 -17.45 9.97
C GLU A 94 13.63 -17.02 8.51
N TRP A 95 13.60 -15.71 8.25
CA TRP A 95 13.60 -15.16 6.91
C TRP A 95 14.86 -15.50 6.11
N ARG A 96 14.68 -15.83 4.85
CA ARG A 96 15.75 -16.12 3.87
C ARG A 96 15.50 -15.31 2.61
N SER A 97 16.42 -14.39 2.30
CA SER A 97 16.29 -13.44 1.19
C SER A 97 16.19 -14.08 -0.19
N TYR A 98 16.68 -15.30 -0.35
CA TYR A 98 16.69 -16.03 -1.62
C TYR A 98 15.44 -16.90 -1.84
N ASN A 99 14.55 -17.03 -0.84
CA ASN A 99 13.33 -17.82 -0.96
C ASN A 99 12.11 -16.90 -1.02
N TYR A 100 11.34 -17.00 -2.13
CA TYR A 100 10.15 -16.18 -2.37
C TYR A 100 9.06 -16.39 -1.31
N GLU A 101 8.95 -17.59 -0.74
CA GLU A 101 7.95 -17.90 0.30
C GLU A 101 8.13 -17.00 1.53
N TYR A 102 9.37 -16.76 1.94
CA TYR A 102 9.65 -15.84 3.05
C TYR A 102 9.33 -14.38 2.70
N GLN A 103 9.42 -14.00 1.43
CA GLN A 103 9.00 -12.67 0.98
C GLN A 103 7.47 -12.52 1.09
N VAL A 104 6.73 -13.54 0.65
CA VAL A 104 5.27 -13.57 0.76
C VAL A 104 4.83 -13.56 2.23
N ASP A 105 5.50 -14.32 3.09
CA ASP A 105 5.21 -14.36 4.53
C ASP A 105 5.48 -13.01 5.20
N LEU A 106 6.56 -12.34 4.82
CA LEU A 106 6.88 -10.99 5.33
C LEU A 106 5.81 -9.97 4.89
N PHE A 107 5.40 -10.01 3.62
CA PHE A 107 4.35 -9.15 3.08
C PHE A 107 3.02 -9.40 3.80
N LYS A 108 2.59 -10.65 3.90
CA LYS A 108 1.39 -11.08 4.62
C LYS A 108 1.40 -10.62 6.07
N PHE A 109 2.54 -10.77 6.75
CA PHE A 109 2.69 -10.32 8.12
C PHE A 109 2.55 -8.80 8.24
N GLY A 110 3.15 -8.04 7.33
CA GLY A 110 3.01 -6.58 7.26
C GLY A 110 1.54 -6.16 7.15
N ILE A 111 0.77 -6.79 6.26
CA ILE A 111 -0.66 -6.54 6.11
C ILE A 111 -1.42 -6.87 7.41
N LYS A 112 -1.13 -7.99 8.06
CA LYS A 112 -1.75 -8.35 9.36
C LYS A 112 -1.46 -7.31 10.44
N GLN A 113 -0.26 -6.73 10.48
CA GLN A 113 0.07 -5.64 11.40
C GLN A 113 -0.68 -4.36 11.06
N LEU A 114 -0.85 -4.05 9.77
CA LEU A 114 -1.63 -2.88 9.32
C LEU A 114 -3.11 -3.02 9.69
N ILE A 115 -3.72 -4.19 9.45
CA ILE A 115 -5.09 -4.49 9.90
C ILE A 115 -5.23 -4.24 11.40
N LYS A 116 -4.33 -4.81 12.20
CA LYS A 116 -4.34 -4.64 13.66
C LYS A 116 -4.20 -3.18 14.07
N ALA A 117 -3.34 -2.43 13.40
CA ALA A 117 -3.16 -1.01 13.68
C ALA A 117 -4.43 -0.21 13.36
N LYS A 118 -5.06 -0.46 12.21
CA LYS A 118 -6.31 0.21 11.82
C LYS A 118 -7.49 -0.17 12.73
N GLU A 119 -7.61 -1.42 13.14
CA GLU A 119 -8.64 -1.86 14.10
C GLU A 119 -8.45 -1.24 15.51
N THR A 120 -7.19 -0.96 15.89
CA THR A 120 -6.87 -0.47 17.24
C THR A 120 -6.84 1.05 17.33
N TYR A 121 -6.32 1.72 16.33
CA TYR A 121 -6.00 3.16 16.33
C TYR A 121 -6.63 3.93 15.18
N GLY A 122 -7.52 3.31 14.40
CA GLY A 122 -8.12 3.94 13.23
C GLY A 122 -8.92 5.18 13.60
N ASN A 123 -8.54 6.32 13.01
CA ASN A 123 -9.26 7.59 13.10
C ASN A 123 -10.07 7.86 11.81
N GLU A 124 -10.20 6.85 10.95
CA GLU A 124 -10.91 6.96 9.68
C GLU A 124 -12.41 6.93 9.87
N TYR A 125 -13.14 7.45 8.90
CA TYR A 125 -14.58 7.28 8.82
C TYR A 125 -14.91 5.77 8.77
N LEU A 126 -15.73 5.29 9.72
CA LEU A 126 -15.97 3.86 9.94
C LEU A 126 -16.28 3.03 8.69
N PRO A 127 -17.18 3.45 7.77
CA PRO A 127 -17.46 2.67 6.56
C PRO A 127 -16.25 2.48 5.65
N ASP A 128 -15.39 3.49 5.50
CA ASP A 128 -14.20 3.41 4.67
C ASP A 128 -13.14 2.54 5.32
N ALA A 129 -12.97 2.65 6.64
CA ALA A 129 -12.09 1.80 7.43
C ALA A 129 -12.51 0.33 7.33
N GLU A 130 -13.80 0.02 7.45
CA GLU A 130 -14.33 -1.34 7.32
C GLU A 130 -14.08 -1.92 5.92
N LYS A 131 -14.30 -1.12 4.86
CA LYS A 131 -14.04 -1.52 3.47
C LYS A 131 -12.55 -1.86 3.27
N ARG A 132 -11.65 -0.98 3.72
CA ARG A 132 -10.20 -1.17 3.60
C ARG A 132 -9.71 -2.37 4.42
N ILE A 133 -10.16 -2.53 5.64
CA ILE A 133 -9.85 -3.69 6.48
C ILE A 133 -10.38 -4.97 5.84
N GLY A 134 -11.59 -4.93 5.28
CA GLY A 134 -12.18 -6.04 4.54
C GLY A 134 -11.32 -6.48 3.35
N ALA A 135 -10.85 -5.53 2.54
CA ALA A 135 -9.96 -5.79 1.41
C ALA A 135 -8.61 -6.40 1.85
N MET A 136 -8.00 -5.88 2.92
CA MET A 136 -6.78 -6.45 3.49
C MET A 136 -6.97 -7.88 4.00
N LYS A 137 -8.09 -8.15 4.70
CA LYS A 137 -8.43 -9.49 5.17
C LYS A 137 -8.67 -10.45 4.01
N ALA A 138 -9.34 -10.02 2.95
CA ALA A 138 -9.55 -10.80 1.74
C ALA A 138 -8.21 -11.15 1.06
N LEU A 139 -7.29 -10.19 0.97
CA LEU A 139 -5.95 -10.42 0.42
C LEU A 139 -5.17 -11.45 1.25
N VAL A 140 -5.17 -11.33 2.57
CA VAL A 140 -4.51 -12.30 3.46
C VAL A 140 -5.12 -13.69 3.27
N ALA A 141 -6.44 -13.79 3.20
CA ALA A 141 -7.14 -15.06 3.00
C ALA A 141 -6.80 -15.70 1.63
N GLU A 142 -6.72 -14.90 0.56
CA GLU A 142 -6.34 -15.42 -0.76
C GLU A 142 -4.86 -15.86 -0.79
N ILE A 143 -3.94 -15.13 -0.13
CA ILE A 143 -2.53 -15.54 -0.01
C ILE A 143 -2.39 -16.85 0.77
N GLU A 144 -3.21 -17.08 1.80
CA GLU A 144 -3.18 -18.27 2.63
C GLU A 144 -3.92 -19.48 2.01
N ARG A 145 -4.63 -19.25 0.92
CA ARG A 145 -5.41 -20.28 0.26
C ARG A 145 -4.51 -21.31 -0.42
N ASP A 146 -4.70 -22.59 -0.06
CA ASP A 146 -4.08 -23.72 -0.75
C ASP A 146 -4.91 -24.11 -1.99
N TYR A 147 -4.68 -23.39 -3.09
CA TYR A 147 -5.37 -23.63 -4.36
C TYR A 147 -5.09 -25.02 -4.94
N ALA A 148 -3.92 -25.60 -4.67
CA ALA A 148 -3.59 -26.93 -5.14
C ALA A 148 -4.43 -28.01 -4.42
N GLU A 149 -4.63 -27.85 -3.12
CA GLU A 149 -5.52 -28.71 -2.33
C GLU A 149 -6.99 -28.59 -2.78
N ASP A 150 -7.44 -27.36 -3.10
CA ASP A 150 -8.80 -27.15 -3.62
C ASP A 150 -9.00 -27.88 -4.97
N VAL A 151 -8.01 -27.79 -5.87
CA VAL A 151 -8.05 -28.53 -7.13
C VAL A 151 -7.99 -30.03 -6.89
N ARG A 152 -7.16 -30.49 -5.96
CA ARG A 152 -7.05 -31.91 -5.61
C ARG A 152 -8.40 -32.47 -5.17
N LYS A 153 -9.11 -31.75 -4.30
CA LYS A 153 -10.45 -32.15 -3.85
C LYS A 153 -11.46 -32.17 -4.99
N ARG A 154 -11.43 -31.16 -5.87
CA ARG A 154 -12.35 -31.04 -7.00
C ARG A 154 -12.14 -32.12 -8.05
N THR A 155 -10.89 -32.48 -8.35
CA THR A 155 -10.53 -33.51 -9.33
C THR A 155 -10.50 -34.89 -8.78
N ASN A 156 -10.69 -35.05 -7.47
CA ASN A 156 -10.56 -36.33 -6.74
C ASN A 156 -9.22 -37.04 -7.02
N TYR A 157 -8.17 -36.21 -7.25
CA TYR A 157 -6.84 -36.76 -7.54
C TYR A 157 -6.15 -37.25 -6.28
N ASP A 158 -5.69 -38.50 -6.30
CA ASP A 158 -4.88 -39.07 -5.23
C ASP A 158 -3.53 -39.56 -5.76
N HIS A 159 -2.47 -38.80 -5.42
CA HIS A 159 -1.10 -39.14 -5.80
C HIS A 159 -0.61 -40.49 -5.27
N ARG A 160 -1.31 -41.07 -4.27
CA ARG A 160 -0.97 -42.39 -3.71
C ARG A 160 -1.36 -43.53 -4.63
N ASN A 161 -2.28 -43.30 -5.55
CA ASN A 161 -2.77 -44.31 -6.49
C ASN A 161 -1.85 -44.49 -7.71
N GLY A 162 -0.79 -43.70 -7.82
CA GLY A 162 0.10 -43.71 -8.95
C GLY A 162 1.40 -44.38 -8.65
N GLY A 163 1.65 -45.42 -9.40
CA GLY A 163 2.98 -45.84 -9.70
C GLY A 163 3.61 -46.90 -8.80
N ARG A 164 4.33 -47.75 -9.48
CA ARG A 164 5.24 -48.73 -8.93
C ARG A 164 6.62 -48.08 -8.81
N VAL A 165 7.17 -48.11 -7.61
CA VAL A 165 8.54 -47.64 -7.36
C VAL A 165 9.50 -48.80 -7.49
N THR A 166 10.46 -48.68 -8.42
CA THR A 166 11.54 -49.67 -8.53
C THR A 166 12.83 -49.02 -8.06
N LYS A 167 13.46 -49.61 -7.03
CA LYS A 167 14.82 -49.22 -6.62
C LYS A 167 15.83 -50.06 -7.41
N HIS A 168 16.73 -49.41 -8.07
CA HIS A 168 17.84 -50.05 -8.79
C HIS A 168 19.02 -50.33 -7.82
N ALA A 169 19.90 -51.26 -8.20
CA ALA A 169 21.05 -51.66 -7.41
C ALA A 169 22.08 -50.52 -7.22
N ASP A 170 22.07 -49.51 -8.09
CA ASP A 170 22.88 -48.29 -8.02
C ASP A 170 22.33 -47.22 -7.07
N GLY A 171 21.19 -47.52 -6.40
CA GLY A 171 20.51 -46.59 -5.51
C GLY A 171 19.55 -45.64 -6.21
N SER A 172 19.47 -45.63 -7.53
CA SER A 172 18.51 -44.84 -8.27
C SER A 172 17.10 -45.38 -8.05
N VAL A 173 16.11 -44.44 -8.11
CA VAL A 173 14.70 -44.76 -7.91
C VAL A 173 13.95 -44.39 -9.17
N CYS A 174 13.35 -45.36 -9.84
CA CYS A 174 12.45 -45.13 -10.97
C CYS A 174 10.99 -45.28 -10.54
N PHE A 175 10.20 -44.30 -10.93
CA PHE A 175 8.75 -44.34 -10.79
C PHE A 175 8.17 -44.81 -12.11
N HIS A 176 7.50 -45.97 -12.07
CA HIS A 176 6.79 -46.52 -13.21
C HIS A 176 5.31 -46.25 -13.03
N ASN A 177 4.73 -45.64 -14.01
CA ASN A 177 3.29 -45.38 -13.99
C ASN A 177 2.67 -46.09 -15.20
N ASP A 178 2.32 -47.34 -15.03
CA ASP A 178 1.77 -48.17 -16.09
C ASP A 178 0.23 -48.04 -16.20
N ASN A 179 -0.39 -47.17 -15.36
CA ASN A 179 -1.84 -47.00 -15.35
C ASN A 179 -2.22 -45.76 -16.20
N GLU A 180 -2.72 -46.00 -17.41
CA GLU A 180 -3.16 -44.93 -18.33
C GLU A 180 -4.27 -44.04 -17.74
N GLU A 181 -5.17 -44.61 -16.95
CA GLU A 181 -6.24 -43.85 -16.30
C GLU A 181 -5.68 -42.87 -15.25
N TYR A 182 -4.72 -43.33 -14.46
CA TYR A 182 -4.03 -42.49 -13.52
C TYR A 182 -3.25 -41.37 -14.22
N ASN A 183 -2.59 -41.68 -15.34
CA ASN A 183 -1.86 -40.66 -16.11
C ASN A 183 -2.82 -39.57 -16.61
N LYS A 184 -3.98 -39.93 -17.13
CA LYS A 184 -5.02 -38.97 -17.54
C LYS A 184 -5.53 -38.13 -16.38
N GLN A 185 -5.75 -38.73 -15.22
CA GLN A 185 -6.18 -38.00 -14.01
C GLN A 185 -5.07 -37.05 -13.53
N SER A 186 -3.82 -37.51 -13.57
CA SER A 186 -2.66 -36.70 -13.23
C SER A 186 -2.51 -35.49 -14.16
N ASP A 187 -2.57 -35.71 -15.47
CA ASP A 187 -2.48 -34.63 -16.47
C ASP A 187 -3.60 -33.62 -16.29
N ASN A 188 -4.83 -34.09 -16.11
CA ASN A 188 -5.97 -33.23 -15.83
C ASN A 188 -5.79 -32.42 -14.53
N TYR A 189 -5.30 -33.06 -13.48
CA TYR A 189 -5.00 -32.36 -12.23
C TYR A 189 -3.96 -31.25 -12.42
N PHE A 190 -2.84 -31.55 -13.08
CA PHE A 190 -1.79 -30.55 -13.29
C PHE A 190 -2.24 -29.38 -14.19
N GLU A 191 -3.04 -29.65 -15.21
CA GLU A 191 -3.61 -28.56 -16.03
C GLU A 191 -4.59 -27.70 -15.23
N GLU A 192 -5.43 -28.30 -14.39
CA GLU A 192 -6.35 -27.57 -13.51
C GLU A 192 -5.58 -26.78 -12.44
N VAL A 193 -4.51 -27.33 -11.85
CA VAL A 193 -3.63 -26.59 -10.91
C VAL A 193 -2.99 -25.39 -11.61
N LYS A 194 -2.54 -25.54 -12.86
CA LYS A 194 -1.94 -24.46 -13.62
C LYS A 194 -2.93 -23.33 -13.91
N LYS A 195 -4.17 -23.66 -14.26
CA LYS A 195 -5.26 -22.67 -14.44
C LYS A 195 -5.58 -21.98 -13.12
N GLU A 196 -5.79 -22.75 -12.06
CA GLU A 196 -6.15 -22.21 -10.76
C GLU A 196 -5.02 -21.34 -10.18
N ARG A 197 -3.76 -21.72 -10.40
CA ARG A 197 -2.60 -20.90 -10.02
C ARG A 197 -2.64 -19.53 -10.70
N LYS A 198 -2.91 -19.50 -12.02
CA LYS A 198 -3.05 -18.24 -12.75
C LYS A 198 -4.19 -17.39 -12.16
N ALA A 199 -5.36 -17.99 -11.95
CA ALA A 199 -6.50 -17.30 -11.37
C ALA A 199 -6.27 -16.83 -9.92
N HIS A 200 -5.54 -17.61 -9.12
CA HIS A 200 -5.16 -17.26 -7.75
C HIS A 200 -4.26 -16.01 -7.73
N TYR A 201 -3.20 -15.98 -8.55
CA TYR A 201 -2.36 -14.78 -8.65
C TYR A 201 -3.11 -13.58 -9.21
N GLN A 202 -4.02 -13.79 -10.18
CA GLN A 202 -4.85 -12.71 -10.71
C GLN A 202 -5.70 -12.10 -9.58
N ARG A 203 -6.37 -12.91 -8.76
CA ARG A 203 -7.16 -12.41 -7.61
C ARG A 203 -6.30 -11.66 -6.60
N ILE A 204 -5.06 -12.11 -6.34
CA ILE A 204 -4.12 -11.39 -5.48
C ILE A 204 -3.80 -10.01 -6.07
N PHE A 205 -3.52 -9.93 -7.38
CA PHE A 205 -3.27 -8.65 -8.06
C PHE A 205 -4.48 -7.73 -8.00
N ASP A 206 -5.66 -8.25 -8.26
CA ASP A 206 -6.92 -7.48 -8.21
C ASP A 206 -7.16 -6.90 -6.80
N LEU A 207 -6.88 -7.69 -5.76
CA LEU A 207 -6.98 -7.22 -4.37
C LEU A 207 -5.91 -6.19 -3.99
N ILE A 208 -4.70 -6.30 -4.54
CA ILE A 208 -3.63 -5.31 -4.34
C ILE A 208 -3.96 -3.99 -5.03
N ILE A 209 -4.48 -4.03 -6.25
CA ILE A 209 -4.87 -2.86 -7.05
C ILE A 209 -6.19 -2.29 -6.54
N GLY A 210 -7.07 -3.13 -5.96
CA GLY A 210 -8.40 -2.77 -5.45
C GLY A 210 -9.50 -2.84 -6.49
N GLN A 211 -9.17 -3.19 -7.74
CA GLN A 211 -10.10 -3.35 -8.85
C GLN A 211 -9.58 -4.39 -9.84
N ASP A 212 -10.41 -4.78 -10.80
CA ASP A 212 -10.04 -5.72 -11.87
C ASP A 212 -8.86 -5.17 -12.69
N SER A 213 -7.70 -5.78 -12.54
CA SER A 213 -6.46 -5.33 -13.17
C SER A 213 -6.43 -5.59 -14.69
N GLU A 214 -7.14 -6.61 -15.18
CA GLU A 214 -7.28 -6.85 -16.63
C GLU A 214 -8.14 -5.75 -17.26
N TRP A 215 -9.27 -5.44 -16.63
CA TRP A 215 -10.12 -4.33 -17.08
C TRP A 215 -9.35 -3.00 -17.06
N LEU A 216 -8.65 -2.70 -15.97
CA LEU A 216 -7.87 -1.47 -15.82
C LEU A 216 -6.84 -1.33 -16.94
N SER A 217 -6.09 -2.41 -17.24
CA SER A 217 -5.11 -2.41 -18.32
C SER A 217 -5.75 -2.17 -19.69
N GLN A 218 -6.88 -2.84 -19.97
CA GLN A 218 -7.61 -2.66 -21.22
C GLN A 218 -8.17 -1.25 -21.37
N GLU A 219 -8.69 -0.67 -20.31
CA GLU A 219 -9.23 0.70 -20.32
C GLU A 219 -8.10 1.74 -20.52
N VAL A 220 -6.93 1.53 -19.92
CA VAL A 220 -5.74 2.35 -20.16
C VAL A 220 -5.33 2.29 -21.62
N ASP A 221 -5.24 1.08 -22.19
CA ASP A 221 -4.89 0.89 -23.61
C ASP A 221 -5.91 1.53 -24.54
N ARG A 222 -7.20 1.40 -24.23
CA ARG A 222 -8.30 2.02 -24.99
C ARG A 222 -8.20 3.55 -24.97
N ARG A 223 -7.92 4.15 -23.81
CA ARG A 223 -7.79 5.61 -23.71
C ARG A 223 -6.57 6.10 -24.46
N ILE A 224 -5.42 5.46 -24.31
CA ILE A 224 -4.21 5.80 -25.07
C ILE A 224 -4.46 5.69 -26.59
N ALA A 225 -5.12 4.63 -27.02
CA ALA A 225 -5.44 4.47 -28.45
C ALA A 225 -6.32 5.61 -29.01
N ALA A 226 -7.25 6.11 -28.18
CA ALA A 226 -8.16 7.20 -28.55
C ALA A 226 -7.55 8.61 -28.47
N MET A 227 -6.35 8.77 -27.89
CA MET A 227 -5.68 10.08 -27.80
C MET A 227 -5.17 10.57 -29.16
N PRO A 228 -5.12 11.91 -29.38
CA PRO A 228 -4.45 12.50 -30.53
C PRO A 228 -2.95 12.17 -30.54
N GLU A 229 -2.37 12.00 -31.74
CA GLU A 229 -0.94 11.69 -31.89
C GLU A 229 0.00 12.76 -31.29
N GLU A 230 -0.43 14.02 -31.30
CA GLU A 230 0.32 15.12 -30.67
C GLU A 230 0.46 14.92 -29.14
N GLU A 231 -0.60 14.42 -28.50
CA GLU A 231 -0.62 14.17 -27.07
C GLU A 231 0.16 12.92 -26.70
N LYS A 232 0.09 11.87 -27.53
CA LYS A 232 0.89 10.65 -27.37
C LYS A 232 2.39 10.93 -27.44
N ASN A 233 2.79 11.79 -28.37
CA ASN A 233 4.19 12.15 -28.59
C ASN A 233 4.74 13.18 -27.56
N ALA A 234 3.88 13.79 -26.73
CA ALA A 234 4.27 14.75 -25.71
C ALA A 234 4.99 14.09 -24.51
N PHE A 235 4.81 12.79 -24.31
CA PHE A 235 5.37 12.04 -23.19
C PHE A 235 6.04 10.75 -23.65
N PRO A 236 7.08 10.26 -22.95
CA PRO A 236 7.55 8.89 -23.12
C PRO A 236 6.40 7.89 -22.86
N GLU A 237 6.37 6.78 -23.60
CA GLU A 237 5.28 5.79 -23.54
C GLU A 237 4.97 5.33 -22.11
N ALA A 238 5.99 5.09 -21.29
CA ALA A 238 5.83 4.67 -19.90
C ALA A 238 5.19 5.76 -19.01
N GLU A 239 5.54 7.02 -19.24
CA GLU A 239 4.94 8.16 -18.50
C GLU A 239 3.49 8.40 -18.92
N LEU A 240 3.22 8.34 -20.22
CA LEU A 240 1.86 8.45 -20.75
C LEU A 240 0.97 7.35 -20.18
N ARG A 241 1.46 6.10 -20.20
CA ARG A 241 0.73 4.97 -19.64
C ARG A 241 0.46 5.14 -18.15
N HIS A 242 1.45 5.58 -17.39
CA HIS A 242 1.30 5.85 -15.96
C HIS A 242 0.29 6.99 -15.69
N LYS A 243 0.36 8.08 -16.44
CA LYS A 243 -0.59 9.20 -16.33
C LYS A 243 -2.02 8.73 -16.55
N VAL A 244 -2.27 8.00 -17.65
CA VAL A 244 -3.61 7.49 -17.97
C VAL A 244 -4.07 6.46 -16.93
N TYR A 245 -3.17 5.62 -16.44
CA TYR A 245 -3.44 4.68 -15.35
C TYR A 245 -3.96 5.41 -14.10
N MET A 246 -3.28 6.48 -13.67
CA MET A 246 -3.69 7.27 -12.50
C MET A 246 -5.02 8.00 -12.69
N GLU A 247 -5.42 8.28 -13.93
CA GLU A 247 -6.74 8.87 -14.24
C GLU A 247 -7.89 7.85 -14.22
N VAL A 248 -7.60 6.58 -14.51
CA VAL A 248 -8.61 5.51 -14.57
C VAL A 248 -8.75 4.81 -13.22
N TRP A 249 -7.65 4.68 -12.52
CA TRP A 249 -7.61 4.03 -11.21
C TRP A 249 -8.37 4.84 -10.16
N ASP A 250 -9.23 4.17 -9.41
CA ASP A 250 -10.14 4.80 -8.44
C ASP A 250 -9.50 5.07 -7.07
N GLY A 251 -8.18 4.85 -6.93
CA GLY A 251 -7.47 5.01 -5.66
C GLY A 251 -7.72 3.89 -4.64
N SER A 252 -8.45 2.84 -5.03
CA SER A 252 -8.63 1.66 -4.18
C SER A 252 -7.38 0.78 -4.18
N GLY A 253 -7.31 -0.16 -3.26
CA GLY A 253 -6.17 -1.06 -3.15
C GLY A 253 -5.10 -0.59 -2.17
N ILE A 254 -3.90 -1.18 -2.27
CA ILE A 254 -2.85 -1.05 -1.26
C ILE A 254 -2.38 0.41 -1.05
N GLU A 255 -2.34 1.21 -2.09
CA GLU A 255 -1.94 2.62 -1.98
C GLU A 255 -2.97 3.42 -1.17
N GLY A 256 -4.26 3.16 -1.36
CA GLY A 256 -5.33 3.78 -0.59
C GLY A 256 -5.46 3.26 0.85
N TRP A 257 -4.75 2.20 1.22
CA TRP A 257 -4.83 1.67 2.59
C TRP A 257 -4.07 2.50 3.61
N TYR A 258 -3.16 3.35 3.18
CA TYR A 258 -2.30 4.18 4.04
C TYR A 258 -2.83 5.59 4.24
N ASP A 259 -3.82 6.01 3.47
CA ASP A 259 -4.50 7.31 3.62
C ASP A 259 -5.60 7.21 4.70
#